data_52ae0c7bce756ad1d973fccc7537be37
#
_entry.id   52ae0c7bce756ad1d973fccc7537be37
#
_cell.length_a   1.000
_cell.length_b   1.000
_cell.length_c   1.000
_cell.angle_alpha   90.00
_cell.angle_beta   90.00
_cell.angle_gamma   90.00
#
_symmetry.space_group_name_H-M   'P 1'
#
loop_
_entity.id
_entity.type
_entity.pdbx_description
1 polymer ?
#
loop_
_entity_poly.entity_id
_entity_poly.type
_entity_poly.pdbx_seq_one_letter_code
_entity_poly.pdbx_strand_id
1 'polypeptide(L)'
;MWIFRPLLLDEAAEACAVIRASIIELCHADHDGNAAILSPWLANKTAATVRGWIENNPTGVLGAIGAAEIGGVGGVLPGGRIVLNYVAPWARARGVSKGMMRALEAVAAGQGETRCTLTSTVTAHAFYLALGYTDVGTQVASFGGKPAYPMQREITSPLT
;
A
#
# COMPACT_ATOMS: atom_id res chain seq x y z
N MET A 1 13.87 -2.17 14.12
CA MET A 1 13.53 -0.82 13.64
C MET A 1 13.37 -0.83 12.13
N TRP A 2 12.37 -0.14 11.63
CA TRP A 2 12.08 -0.03 10.20
C TRP A 2 12.49 1.33 9.68
N ILE A 3 13.15 1.36 8.52
CA ILE A 3 13.46 2.58 7.79
C ILE A 3 12.55 2.61 6.57
N PHE A 4 11.80 3.70 6.41
CA PHE A 4 10.90 3.91 5.27
C PHE A 4 11.62 4.82 4.27
N ARG A 5 11.93 4.28 3.09
CA ARG A 5 12.65 5.02 2.04
C ARG A 5 12.21 4.56 0.66
N PRO A 6 12.48 5.37 -0.38
CA PRO A 6 12.24 4.92 -1.74
C PRO A 6 12.95 3.60 -2.05
N LEU A 7 12.26 2.73 -2.75
CA LEU A 7 12.84 1.48 -3.24
C LEU A 7 13.82 1.75 -4.38
N LEU A 8 14.88 0.95 -4.44
CA LEU A 8 15.82 0.94 -5.54
C LEU A 8 15.33 0.00 -6.64
N LEU A 9 15.78 0.20 -7.88
CA LEU A 9 15.36 -0.63 -9.02
C LEU A 9 15.69 -2.11 -8.83
N ASP A 10 16.84 -2.42 -8.24
CA ASP A 10 17.26 -3.80 -7.99
C ASP A 10 16.52 -4.48 -6.82
N GLU A 11 15.69 -3.73 -6.11
CA GLU A 11 14.82 -4.26 -5.05
C GLU A 11 13.44 -4.68 -5.56
N ALA A 12 13.15 -4.50 -6.84
CA ALA A 12 11.81 -4.75 -7.40
C ALA A 12 11.35 -6.21 -7.23
N ALA A 13 12.25 -7.18 -7.41
CA ALA A 13 11.89 -8.60 -7.27
C ALA A 13 11.51 -8.94 -5.84
N GLU A 14 12.27 -8.47 -4.84
CA GLU A 14 11.96 -8.68 -3.42
C GLU A 14 10.66 -7.97 -3.03
N ALA A 15 10.49 -6.73 -3.46
CA ALA A 15 9.26 -5.97 -3.22
C ALA A 15 8.04 -6.69 -3.81
N CYS A 16 8.16 -7.22 -5.02
CA CYS A 16 7.11 -8.00 -5.65
C CYS A 16 6.74 -9.24 -4.83
N ALA A 17 7.75 -9.96 -4.32
CA ALA A 17 7.52 -11.12 -3.47
C ALA A 17 6.76 -10.76 -2.19
N VAL A 18 7.07 -9.63 -1.57
CA VAL A 18 6.34 -9.11 -0.40
C VAL A 18 4.89 -8.81 -0.74
N ILE A 19 4.63 -8.12 -1.85
CA ILE A 19 3.27 -7.78 -2.29
C ILE A 19 2.45 -9.07 -2.52
N ARG A 20 3.00 -10.02 -3.24
CA ARG A 20 2.31 -11.29 -3.54
C ARG A 20 2.02 -12.09 -2.28
N ALA A 21 2.99 -12.24 -1.40
CA ALA A 21 2.82 -12.94 -0.13
C ALA A 21 1.76 -12.27 0.75
N SER A 22 1.75 -10.96 0.81
CA SER A 22 0.76 -10.18 1.55
C SER A 22 -0.66 -10.44 1.03
N ILE A 23 -0.85 -10.40 -0.28
CA ILE A 23 -2.17 -10.67 -0.89
C ILE A 23 -2.61 -12.09 -0.59
N ILE A 24 -1.76 -13.07 -0.84
CA ILE A 24 -2.10 -14.50 -0.71
C ILE A 24 -2.40 -14.86 0.75
N GLU A 25 -1.56 -14.40 1.69
CA GLU A 25 -1.62 -14.87 3.07
C GLU A 25 -2.44 -13.98 4.00
N LEU A 26 -2.59 -12.69 3.70
CA LEU A 26 -3.24 -11.75 4.62
C LEU A 26 -4.60 -11.23 4.13
N CYS A 27 -4.93 -11.36 2.85
CA CYS A 27 -6.15 -10.77 2.30
C CYS A 27 -7.29 -11.80 2.13
N HIS A 28 -7.38 -12.78 3.01
CA HIS A 28 -8.41 -13.84 2.95
C HIS A 28 -9.85 -13.29 3.01
N ALA A 29 -10.09 -12.19 3.72
CA ALA A 29 -11.40 -11.54 3.77
C ALA A 29 -11.84 -11.04 2.38
N ASP A 30 -10.89 -10.83 1.47
CA ASP A 30 -11.17 -10.34 0.11
C ASP A 30 -11.23 -11.47 -0.92
N HIS A 31 -10.35 -12.47 -0.85
CA HIS A 31 -10.27 -13.49 -1.90
C HIS A 31 -10.78 -14.88 -1.51
N ASP A 32 -11.02 -15.16 -0.22
CA ASP A 32 -11.52 -16.45 0.29
C ASP A 32 -10.69 -17.68 -0.15
N GLY A 33 -9.44 -17.49 -0.56
CA GLY A 33 -8.62 -18.56 -1.16
C GLY A 33 -9.06 -18.94 -2.56
N ASN A 34 -9.95 -18.19 -3.19
CA ASN A 34 -10.53 -18.49 -4.49
C ASN A 34 -9.60 -18.06 -5.61
N ALA A 35 -9.15 -19.02 -6.43
CA ALA A 35 -8.26 -18.76 -7.56
C ALA A 35 -8.87 -17.80 -8.60
N ALA A 36 -10.19 -17.80 -8.77
CA ALA A 36 -10.87 -16.88 -9.69
C ALA A 36 -10.76 -15.40 -9.25
N ILE A 37 -10.54 -15.17 -7.96
CA ILE A 37 -10.30 -13.83 -7.40
C ILE A 37 -8.80 -13.54 -7.34
N LEU A 38 -8.00 -14.49 -6.86
CA LEU A 38 -6.56 -14.33 -6.70
C LEU A 38 -5.82 -14.14 -8.01
N SER A 39 -6.15 -14.93 -9.04
CA SER A 39 -5.41 -14.89 -10.31
C SER A 39 -5.45 -13.52 -10.98
N PRO A 40 -6.62 -12.86 -11.13
CA PRO A 40 -6.65 -11.50 -11.66
C PRO A 40 -5.92 -10.48 -10.78
N TRP A 41 -6.03 -10.61 -9.48
CA TRP A 41 -5.37 -9.71 -8.52
C TRP A 41 -3.85 -9.80 -8.61
N LEU A 42 -3.32 -11.01 -8.76
CA LEU A 42 -1.88 -11.27 -8.83
C LEU A 42 -1.31 -11.08 -10.25
N ALA A 43 -2.15 -10.99 -11.27
CA ALA A 43 -1.71 -11.01 -12.67
C ALA A 43 -0.70 -9.93 -13.01
N ASN A 44 -0.88 -8.71 -12.47
CA ASN A 44 0.05 -7.59 -12.70
C ASN A 44 1.12 -7.45 -11.62
N LYS A 45 1.14 -8.34 -10.63
CA LYS A 45 2.15 -8.29 -9.56
C LYS A 45 3.38 -9.11 -9.98
N THR A 46 4.15 -8.54 -10.89
CA THR A 46 5.41 -9.11 -11.42
C THR A 46 6.58 -8.19 -11.08
N ALA A 47 7.79 -8.74 -11.04
CA ALA A 47 8.98 -7.94 -10.79
C ALA A 47 9.16 -6.82 -11.83
N ALA A 48 8.85 -7.11 -13.10
CA ALA A 48 8.92 -6.12 -14.18
C ALA A 48 7.93 -4.98 -13.97
N THR A 49 6.70 -5.28 -13.55
CA THR A 49 5.69 -4.25 -13.26
C THR A 49 6.11 -3.39 -12.07
N VAL A 50 6.60 -3.99 -10.99
CA VAL A 50 7.07 -3.25 -9.81
C VAL A 50 8.25 -2.36 -10.18
N ARG A 51 9.19 -2.86 -10.97
CA ARG A 51 10.30 -2.07 -11.49
C ARG A 51 9.81 -0.84 -12.26
N GLY A 52 8.79 -1.02 -13.11
CA GLY A 52 8.16 0.08 -13.84
C GLY A 52 7.54 1.12 -12.91
N TRP A 53 6.90 0.71 -11.83
CA TRP A 53 6.38 1.65 -10.83
C TRP A 53 7.48 2.49 -10.20
N ILE A 54 8.61 1.87 -9.83
CA ILE A 54 9.76 2.57 -9.26
C ILE A 54 10.35 3.56 -10.27
N GLU A 55 10.52 3.15 -11.52
CA GLU A 55 11.05 4.01 -12.59
C GLU A 55 10.16 5.24 -12.82
N ASN A 56 8.85 5.05 -12.84
CA ASN A 56 7.89 6.12 -13.14
C ASN A 56 7.56 7.00 -11.94
N ASN A 57 7.83 6.53 -10.72
CA ASN A 57 7.52 7.26 -9.49
C ASN A 57 8.60 7.00 -8.43
N PRO A 58 9.83 7.46 -8.68
CA PRO A 58 10.99 7.07 -7.86
C PRO A 58 10.97 7.59 -6.41
N THR A 59 10.16 8.60 -6.12
CA THR A 59 10.04 9.16 -4.76
C THR A 59 8.81 8.66 -4.02
N GLY A 60 7.85 8.07 -4.72
CA GLY A 60 6.56 7.67 -4.16
C GLY A 60 6.34 6.17 -4.00
N VAL A 61 7.31 5.33 -4.38
CA VAL A 61 7.27 3.89 -4.13
C VAL A 61 8.28 3.56 -3.04
N LEU A 62 7.78 3.24 -1.85
CA LEU A 62 8.58 3.11 -0.64
C LEU A 62 8.67 1.64 -0.19
N GLY A 63 9.78 1.31 0.44
CA GLY A 63 9.95 0.07 1.20
C GLY A 63 10.12 0.34 2.67
N ALA A 64 9.60 -0.55 3.50
CA ALA A 64 9.94 -0.63 4.91
C ALA A 64 11.15 -1.57 5.02
N ILE A 65 12.31 -1.00 5.30
CA ILE A 65 13.58 -1.72 5.27
C ILE A 65 13.96 -2.11 6.69
N GLY A 66 14.09 -3.40 6.93
CA GLY A 66 14.61 -3.96 8.17
C GLY A 66 16.11 -4.19 8.09
N ALA A 67 16.64 -5.05 8.96
CA ALA A 67 18.08 -5.31 9.04
C ALA A 67 18.65 -5.91 7.74
N ALA A 68 17.88 -6.75 7.06
CA ALA A 68 18.32 -7.41 5.82
C ALA A 68 17.18 -7.64 4.82
N GLU A 69 15.97 -7.19 5.11
CA GLU A 69 14.77 -7.57 4.35
C GLU A 69 13.80 -6.42 4.20
N ILE A 70 12.97 -6.51 3.17
CA ILE A 70 11.84 -5.60 2.97
C ILE A 70 10.65 -6.15 3.74
N GLY A 71 10.14 -5.40 4.71
CA GLY A 71 8.99 -5.77 5.54
C GLY A 71 7.66 -5.23 5.02
N GLY A 72 7.68 -4.31 4.09
CA GLY A 72 6.47 -3.73 3.50
C GLY A 72 6.78 -2.91 2.27
N VAL A 73 5.75 -2.72 1.45
CA VAL A 73 5.83 -1.92 0.22
C VAL A 73 4.64 -0.96 0.19
N GLY A 74 4.90 0.31 -0.03
CA GLY A 74 3.88 1.33 -0.16
C GLY A 74 4.06 2.17 -1.41
N GLY A 75 2.99 2.82 -1.83
CA GLY A 75 3.05 3.71 -2.98
C GLY A 75 2.03 4.83 -2.90
N VAL A 76 2.48 6.03 -3.21
CA VAL A 76 1.62 7.21 -3.34
C VAL A 76 1.93 7.91 -4.66
N LEU A 77 0.87 8.22 -5.41
CA LEU A 77 0.95 8.95 -6.66
C LEU A 77 0.92 10.46 -6.40
N PRO A 78 1.40 11.29 -7.35
CA PRO A 78 1.12 12.72 -7.31
C PRO A 78 -0.37 12.98 -7.13
N GLY A 79 -0.71 13.97 -6.30
CA GLY A 79 -2.11 14.22 -5.91
C GLY A 79 -2.52 13.56 -4.60
N GLY A 80 -1.62 12.81 -3.95
CA GLY A 80 -1.87 12.21 -2.64
C GLY A 80 -2.67 10.91 -2.68
N ARG A 81 -2.77 10.26 -3.83
CA ARG A 81 -3.47 8.99 -3.97
C ARG A 81 -2.57 7.83 -3.56
N ILE A 82 -2.90 7.18 -2.47
CA ILE A 82 -2.19 6.00 -1.99
C ILE A 82 -2.73 4.77 -2.72
N VAL A 83 -1.85 4.05 -3.39
CA VAL A 83 -2.21 2.93 -4.28
C VAL A 83 -1.63 1.59 -3.82
N LEU A 84 -0.63 1.60 -2.94
CA LEU A 84 -0.01 0.40 -2.39
C LEU A 84 0.22 0.58 -0.90
N ASN A 85 -0.15 -0.43 -0.12
CA ASN A 85 0.24 -0.55 1.28
C ASN A 85 0.15 -2.04 1.67
N TYR A 86 1.24 -2.74 1.46
CA TYR A 86 1.34 -4.18 1.72
C TYR A 86 2.41 -4.44 2.76
N VAL A 87 2.12 -5.31 3.72
CA VAL A 87 3.06 -5.77 4.75
C VAL A 87 3.42 -7.22 4.50
N ALA A 88 4.69 -7.57 4.67
CA ALA A 88 5.11 -8.96 4.62
C ALA A 88 4.44 -9.74 5.75
N PRO A 89 3.96 -10.98 5.52
CA PRO A 89 3.29 -11.77 6.56
C PRO A 89 4.11 -11.91 7.86
N TRP A 90 5.41 -12.12 7.73
CA TRP A 90 6.33 -12.26 8.86
C TRP A 90 6.58 -10.93 9.61
N ALA A 91 6.32 -9.79 8.97
CA ALA A 91 6.48 -8.46 9.58
C ALA A 91 5.18 -7.89 10.15
N ARG A 92 4.09 -8.65 10.10
CA ARG A 92 2.78 -8.24 10.59
C ARG A 92 2.83 -7.92 12.09
N ALA A 93 2.04 -6.92 12.53
CA ALA A 93 1.95 -6.48 13.90
C ALA A 93 3.26 -5.90 14.48
N ARG A 94 4.14 -5.41 13.62
CA ARG A 94 5.40 -4.76 14.01
C ARG A 94 5.44 -3.26 13.65
N GLY A 95 4.28 -2.66 13.39
CA GLY A 95 4.18 -1.24 13.08
C GLY A 95 4.52 -0.85 11.64
N VAL A 96 4.72 -1.82 10.74
CA VAL A 96 5.12 -1.55 9.35
C VAL A 96 4.04 -0.78 8.60
N SER A 97 2.79 -1.25 8.62
CA SER A 97 1.71 -0.59 7.87
C SER A 97 1.43 0.82 8.37
N LYS A 98 1.43 1.03 9.68
CA LYS A 98 1.22 2.36 10.26
C LYS A 98 2.37 3.30 9.93
N GLY A 99 3.61 2.83 10.04
CA GLY A 99 4.79 3.61 9.67
C GLY A 99 4.82 3.93 8.19
N MET A 100 4.43 2.96 7.35
CA MET A 100 4.34 3.15 5.91
C MET A 100 3.33 4.25 5.56
N MET A 101 2.15 4.22 6.15
CA MET A 101 1.13 5.25 5.90
C MET A 101 1.63 6.64 6.26
N ARG A 102 2.31 6.79 7.39
CA ARG A 102 2.92 8.07 7.79
C ARG A 102 3.98 8.53 6.81
N ALA A 103 4.81 7.60 6.29
CA ALA A 103 5.83 7.92 5.31
C ALA A 103 5.23 8.36 3.97
N LEU A 104 4.19 7.67 3.51
CA LEU A 104 3.48 8.02 2.28
C LEU A 104 2.78 9.39 2.40
N GLU A 105 2.14 9.65 3.54
CA GLU A 105 1.52 10.94 3.82
C GLU A 105 2.56 12.06 3.86
N ALA A 106 3.75 11.81 4.38
CA ALA A 106 4.84 12.77 4.38
C ALA A 106 5.34 13.10 2.96
N VAL A 107 5.40 12.10 2.08
CA VAL A 107 5.71 12.32 0.66
C VAL A 107 4.67 13.23 0.03
N ALA A 108 3.39 12.93 0.21
CA ALA A 108 2.28 13.75 -0.32
C ALA A 108 2.32 15.17 0.22
N ALA A 109 2.52 15.35 1.52
CA ALA A 109 2.61 16.66 2.17
C ALA A 109 3.79 17.46 1.63
N GLY A 110 4.93 16.82 1.40
CA GLY A 110 6.11 17.43 0.80
C GLY A 110 5.89 17.90 -0.63
N GLN A 111 4.91 17.34 -1.32
CA GLN A 111 4.47 17.76 -2.65
C GLN A 111 3.38 18.84 -2.63
N GLY A 112 3.01 19.32 -1.44
CA GLY A 112 2.00 20.36 -1.27
C GLY A 112 0.57 19.85 -1.13
N GLU A 113 0.39 18.54 -1.01
CA GLU A 113 -0.95 17.97 -0.85
C GLU A 113 -1.46 18.17 0.58
N THR A 114 -2.75 18.43 0.72
CA THR A 114 -3.44 18.59 2.01
C THR A 114 -4.34 17.41 2.35
N ARG A 115 -4.41 16.42 1.45
CA ARG A 115 -5.29 15.27 1.57
C ARG A 115 -4.66 14.06 0.91
N CYS A 116 -4.79 12.91 1.55
CA CYS A 116 -4.54 11.60 0.95
C CYS A 116 -5.84 10.88 0.70
N THR A 117 -5.91 10.16 -0.42
CA THR A 117 -7.04 9.31 -0.79
C THR A 117 -6.56 7.88 -1.02
N LEU A 118 -7.46 6.93 -0.85
CA LEU A 118 -7.19 5.53 -1.14
C LEU A 118 -8.52 4.80 -1.37
N THR A 119 -8.42 3.57 -1.91
CA THR A 119 -9.54 2.64 -1.94
C THR A 119 -9.14 1.41 -1.14
N SER A 120 -9.84 1.18 -0.02
CA SER A 120 -9.51 0.10 0.90
C SER A 120 -10.14 -1.22 0.49
N THR A 121 -9.42 -2.31 0.73
CA THR A 121 -9.97 -3.67 0.72
C THR A 121 -10.82 -3.91 1.97
N VAL A 122 -11.60 -5.00 1.97
CA VAL A 122 -12.31 -5.46 3.18
C VAL A 122 -11.33 -5.70 4.33
N THR A 123 -10.20 -6.37 4.02
CA THR A 123 -9.16 -6.71 5.01
C THR A 123 -8.63 -5.48 5.75
N ALA A 124 -8.39 -4.37 5.05
CA ALA A 124 -7.72 -3.20 5.60
C ALA A 124 -8.65 -2.08 6.07
N HIS A 125 -9.96 -2.19 5.86
CA HIS A 125 -10.91 -1.11 6.12
C HIS A 125 -10.84 -0.61 7.57
N ALA A 126 -10.91 -1.51 8.56
CA ALA A 126 -10.84 -1.14 9.97
C ALA A 126 -9.50 -0.47 10.34
N PHE A 127 -8.40 -0.93 9.72
CA PHE A 127 -7.09 -0.34 9.92
C PHE A 127 -7.06 1.13 9.49
N TYR A 128 -7.59 1.44 8.31
CA TYR A 128 -7.62 2.82 7.83
C TYR A 128 -8.56 3.71 8.63
N LEU A 129 -9.73 3.19 9.05
CA LEU A 129 -10.62 3.93 9.97
C LEU A 129 -9.89 4.30 11.27
N ALA A 130 -9.11 3.37 11.83
CA ALA A 130 -8.34 3.61 13.04
C ALA A 130 -7.23 4.66 12.84
N LEU A 131 -6.74 4.83 11.62
CA LEU A 131 -5.76 5.88 11.29
C LEU A 131 -6.37 7.24 11.02
N GLY A 132 -7.71 7.36 11.06
CA GLY A 132 -8.40 8.62 10.82
C GLY A 132 -8.87 8.83 9.40
N TYR A 133 -8.80 7.81 8.54
CA TYR A 133 -9.44 7.86 7.23
C TYR A 133 -10.94 7.71 7.39
N THR A 134 -11.69 8.38 6.53
CA THR A 134 -13.14 8.31 6.49
C THR A 134 -13.62 7.83 5.13
N ASP A 135 -14.72 7.09 5.12
CA ASP A 135 -15.35 6.64 3.87
C ASP A 135 -15.90 7.83 3.10
N VAL A 136 -15.70 7.84 1.77
CA VAL A 136 -16.23 8.86 0.87
C VAL A 136 -16.99 8.22 -0.28
N GLY A 137 -18.23 8.67 -0.50
CA GLY A 137 -19.08 8.14 -1.54
C GLY A 137 -19.54 6.72 -1.27
N THR A 138 -19.91 6.02 -2.34
CA THR A 138 -20.40 4.65 -2.27
C THR A 138 -19.27 3.64 -2.43
N GLN A 139 -19.47 2.46 -1.84
CA GLN A 139 -18.59 1.32 -2.07
C GLN A 139 -18.53 0.99 -3.57
N VAL A 140 -17.35 0.53 -4.01
CA VAL A 140 -17.15 0.05 -5.38
C VAL A 140 -16.86 -1.44 -5.35
N ALA A 141 -17.03 -2.12 -6.48
CA ALA A 141 -16.69 -3.53 -6.58
C ALA A 141 -15.19 -3.71 -6.79
N SER A 142 -14.59 -4.64 -6.05
CA SER A 142 -13.23 -5.11 -6.28
C SER A 142 -13.25 -6.46 -6.99
N PHE A 143 -12.10 -7.14 -7.04
CA PHE A 143 -12.01 -8.48 -7.59
C PHE A 143 -13.01 -9.42 -6.90
N GLY A 144 -13.74 -10.23 -7.71
CA GLY A 144 -14.73 -11.17 -7.21
C GLY A 144 -16.00 -10.54 -6.65
N GLY A 145 -16.27 -9.27 -6.92
CA GLY A 145 -17.46 -8.56 -6.47
C GLY A 145 -17.45 -8.17 -4.97
N LYS A 146 -16.35 -8.37 -4.26
CA LYS A 146 -16.22 -7.92 -2.88
C LYS A 146 -16.22 -6.39 -2.83
N PRO A 147 -16.76 -5.77 -1.74
CA PRO A 147 -16.74 -4.32 -1.63
C PRO A 147 -15.33 -3.77 -1.47
N ALA A 148 -15.10 -2.58 -2.02
CA ALA A 148 -13.94 -1.76 -1.76
C ALA A 148 -14.42 -0.39 -1.33
N TYR A 149 -13.66 0.27 -0.47
CA TYR A 149 -14.10 1.49 0.23
C TYR A 149 -13.22 2.67 -0.16
N PRO A 150 -13.73 3.60 -1.00
CA PRO A 150 -13.03 4.87 -1.20
C PRO A 150 -12.95 5.65 0.12
N MET A 151 -11.76 6.12 0.46
CA MET A 151 -11.51 6.78 1.73
C MET A 151 -10.59 7.98 1.55
N GLN A 152 -10.63 8.91 2.51
CA GLN A 152 -9.74 10.07 2.52
C GLN A 152 -9.37 10.47 3.95
N ARG A 153 -8.24 11.20 4.05
CA ARG A 153 -7.80 11.83 5.28
C ARG A 153 -7.13 13.17 4.96
N GLU A 154 -7.45 14.20 5.73
CA GLU A 154 -6.70 15.45 5.70
C GLU A 154 -5.32 15.23 6.32
N ILE A 155 -4.29 15.76 5.68
CA ILE A 155 -2.90 15.67 6.15
C ILE A 155 -2.33 17.05 6.37
N THR A 156 -1.35 17.15 7.28
CA THR A 156 -0.70 18.42 7.57
C THR A 156 0.56 18.61 6.73
N SER A 157 0.76 19.82 6.23
CA SER A 157 2.02 20.18 5.56
C SER A 157 3.18 20.18 6.56
N PRO A 158 4.38 19.71 6.17
CA PRO A 158 5.55 19.74 7.04
C PRO A 158 6.10 21.15 7.30
N LEU A 159 5.53 22.18 6.67
CA LEU A 159 5.99 23.57 6.75
C LEU A 159 5.20 24.44 7.73
N THR A 160 4.38 23.86 8.58
CA THR A 160 3.66 24.61 9.63
C THR A 160 4.37 24.57 10.95
#